data_97ae2c95e3c277cffc4c55a8c868590a
#
_entry.id   97ae2c95e3c277cffc4c55a8c868590a
#
_cell.length_a   1.000
_cell.length_b   1.000
_cell.length_c   1.000
_cell.angle_alpha   90.00
_cell.angle_beta   90.00
_cell.angle_gamma   90.00
#
_symmetry.space_group_name_H-M   'P 1'
#
loop_
_entity.id
_entity.type
_entity.pdbx_description
1 polymer ?
#
loop_
_entity_poly.entity_id
_entity_poly.type
_entity_poly.pdbx_seq_one_letter_code
_entity_poly.pdbx_strand_id
1 'polypeptide(L)'
;ILCADVEKLGDIKLSANWMVAAGHGHEDSKLYDTVKAVAMDLCPQLGICIPVGKDSMSMRTVWQDDEGEKSNTAPLSLIITAFTTVGDIRKTLTPQLVTDQGDSQLLLIDLGRGKNRMAGSALAQVYREMTGSVPDLDKAEDLIALFNLVKQCRDQGSLLAYHDRSDGGLFATLCEMAFASHCGVDIQLETLTEADSSLSIPALFNEEIGAVIQVKADRVDAVQSLAASLGIGDCIVEVAMTNSSDCITVCHGSQELLSHSRIDLQRIWSATSYHMQSLRDNSDCAREEYDQIL
;
A
#
# COMPACT_ATOMS: atom_id res chain seq x y z
N ILE A 1 9.14 0.97 4.59
CA ILE A 1 10.55 0.85 4.99
C ILE A 1 11.51 1.01 3.81
N LEU A 2 11.09 0.69 2.58
CA LEU A 2 11.89 0.85 1.35
C LEU A 2 12.24 2.32 1.03
N CYS A 3 11.42 3.27 1.48
CA CYS A 3 11.67 4.71 1.32
C CYS A 3 12.90 5.21 2.09
N ALA A 4 13.34 4.48 3.14
CA ALA A 4 14.44 4.88 4.01
C ALA A 4 15.82 4.44 3.44
N ASP A 5 16.89 5.05 3.95
CA ASP A 5 18.27 4.70 3.56
C ASP A 5 18.72 3.40 4.23
N VAL A 6 18.18 2.28 3.71
CA VAL A 6 18.53 0.92 4.12
C VAL A 6 19.56 0.36 3.16
N GLU A 7 20.68 -0.17 3.71
CA GLU A 7 21.80 -0.61 2.90
C GLU A 7 21.51 -1.91 2.16
N LYS A 8 20.93 -2.88 2.85
CA LYS A 8 20.63 -4.22 2.32
C LYS A 8 19.27 -4.70 2.78
N LEU A 9 18.57 -5.43 1.93
CA LEU A 9 17.29 -6.08 2.29
C LEU A 9 17.45 -6.98 3.52
N GLY A 10 18.56 -7.71 3.63
CA GLY A 10 18.88 -8.57 4.78
C GLY A 10 19.14 -7.86 6.11
N ASP A 11 19.29 -6.51 6.11
CA ASP A 11 19.39 -5.72 7.35
C ASP A 11 18.02 -5.51 7.99
N ILE A 12 16.95 -5.70 7.24
CA ILE A 12 15.57 -5.65 7.74
C ILE A 12 15.32 -6.90 8.59
N LYS A 13 14.88 -6.69 9.82
CA LYS A 13 14.45 -7.74 10.75
C LYS A 13 12.95 -7.65 10.94
N LEU A 14 12.31 -8.80 11.08
CA LEU A 14 10.88 -8.91 11.25
C LEU A 14 10.54 -9.40 12.65
N SER A 15 9.48 -8.86 13.23
CA SER A 15 8.79 -9.45 14.37
C SER A 15 7.43 -9.94 13.90
N ALA A 16 7.10 -11.19 14.19
CA ALA A 16 5.85 -11.81 13.78
C ALA A 16 4.90 -12.01 14.97
N ASN A 17 3.63 -11.68 14.78
CA ASN A 17 2.56 -12.07 15.69
C ASN A 17 1.57 -12.96 14.93
N TRP A 18 1.60 -14.25 15.24
CA TRP A 18 0.70 -15.26 14.70
C TRP A 18 -0.55 -15.32 15.56
N MET A 19 -1.72 -15.11 14.98
CA MET A 19 -2.99 -15.09 15.70
C MET A 19 -3.92 -16.15 15.11
N VAL A 20 -4.37 -17.10 15.93
CA VAL A 20 -5.17 -18.24 15.49
C VAL A 20 -6.07 -18.75 16.60
N ALA A 21 -7.23 -19.28 16.25
CA ALA A 21 -8.10 -20.04 17.17
C ALA A 21 -7.69 -21.52 17.14
N ALA A 22 -6.61 -21.87 17.83
CA ALA A 22 -6.07 -23.23 17.84
C ALA A 22 -7.10 -24.26 18.33
N GLY A 23 -7.12 -25.43 17.70
CA GLY A 23 -8.05 -26.50 17.99
C GLY A 23 -9.47 -26.31 17.40
N HIS A 24 -9.70 -25.28 16.59
CA HIS A 24 -10.99 -25.02 15.95
C HIS A 24 -10.94 -25.21 14.45
N GLY A 25 -11.81 -26.05 13.91
CA GLY A 25 -11.87 -26.31 12.46
C GLY A 25 -10.54 -26.74 11.88
N HIS A 26 -10.08 -26.02 10.86
CA HIS A 26 -8.81 -26.27 10.17
C HIS A 26 -7.72 -25.21 10.50
N GLU A 27 -7.91 -24.43 11.58
CA GLU A 27 -7.00 -23.32 11.89
C GLU A 27 -5.56 -23.79 12.19
N ASP A 28 -5.39 -24.94 12.81
CA ASP A 28 -4.03 -25.50 13.09
C ASP A 28 -3.27 -25.84 11.81
N SER A 29 -3.95 -26.43 10.81
CA SER A 29 -3.32 -26.71 9.51
C SER A 29 -3.02 -25.43 8.73
N LYS A 30 -3.90 -24.46 8.76
CA LYS A 30 -3.65 -23.13 8.16
C LYS A 30 -2.45 -22.43 8.78
N LEU A 31 -2.32 -22.49 10.12
CA LEU A 31 -1.14 -21.95 10.82
C LEU A 31 0.14 -22.63 10.35
N TYR A 32 0.15 -23.95 10.28
CA TYR A 32 1.33 -24.70 9.80
C TYR A 32 1.72 -24.29 8.38
N ASP A 33 0.75 -24.25 7.46
CA ASP A 33 0.99 -23.90 6.06
C ASP A 33 1.48 -22.45 5.91
N THR A 34 0.93 -21.51 6.70
CA THR A 34 1.34 -20.12 6.68
C THR A 34 2.76 -19.93 7.24
N VAL A 35 3.07 -20.57 8.35
CA VAL A 35 4.45 -20.55 8.94
C VAL A 35 5.45 -21.12 7.95
N LYS A 36 5.12 -22.22 7.28
CA LYS A 36 5.97 -22.84 6.26
C LYS A 36 6.20 -21.88 5.09
N ALA A 37 5.13 -21.31 4.51
CA ALA A 37 5.23 -20.41 3.38
C ALA A 37 6.07 -19.16 3.71
N VAL A 38 5.87 -18.57 4.89
CA VAL A 38 6.59 -17.36 5.27
C VAL A 38 8.01 -17.63 5.73
N ALA A 39 8.19 -18.55 6.70
CA ALA A 39 9.48 -18.71 7.36
C ALA A 39 10.44 -19.67 6.65
N MET A 40 9.92 -20.68 5.95
CA MET A 40 10.75 -21.67 5.26
C MET A 40 10.93 -21.40 3.76
N ASP A 41 9.94 -20.75 3.13
CA ASP A 41 9.99 -20.51 1.70
C ASP A 41 10.35 -19.05 1.38
N LEU A 42 9.55 -18.05 1.84
CA LEU A 42 9.71 -16.66 1.46
C LEU A 42 10.92 -15.96 2.12
N CYS A 43 11.05 -16.06 3.44
CA CYS A 43 12.13 -15.38 4.16
C CYS A 43 13.54 -15.79 3.67
N PRO A 44 13.84 -17.10 3.42
CA PRO A 44 15.11 -17.49 2.84
C PRO A 44 15.35 -16.94 1.43
N GLN A 45 14.32 -16.89 0.57
CA GLN A 45 14.43 -16.34 -0.78
C GLN A 45 14.75 -14.85 -0.77
N LEU A 46 14.17 -14.10 0.16
CA LEU A 46 14.42 -12.67 0.34
C LEU A 46 15.71 -12.36 1.13
N GLY A 47 16.33 -13.37 1.77
CA GLY A 47 17.48 -13.16 2.64
C GLY A 47 17.16 -12.37 3.92
N ILE A 48 15.90 -12.42 4.39
CA ILE A 48 15.41 -11.77 5.61
C ILE A 48 15.11 -12.81 6.70
N CYS A 49 14.91 -12.38 7.94
CA CYS A 49 14.59 -13.28 9.03
C CYS A 49 13.58 -12.71 10.03
N ILE A 50 12.95 -13.61 10.78
CA ILE A 50 12.04 -13.30 11.88
C ILE A 50 12.73 -13.73 13.18
N PRO A 51 13.60 -12.90 13.78
CA PRO A 51 14.33 -13.26 14.99
C PRO A 51 13.48 -13.29 16.25
N VAL A 52 12.32 -12.66 16.23
CA VAL A 52 11.42 -12.53 17.37
C VAL A 52 9.97 -12.55 16.93
N GLY A 53 9.11 -13.05 17.79
CA GLY A 53 7.68 -13.08 17.56
C GLY A 53 6.94 -13.60 18.78
N LYS A 54 5.64 -13.69 18.64
CA LYS A 54 4.74 -14.27 19.63
C LYS A 54 3.53 -14.91 18.93
N ASP A 55 2.86 -15.79 19.66
CA ASP A 55 1.66 -16.47 19.21
C ASP A 55 0.47 -16.07 20.08
N SER A 56 -0.68 -15.84 19.47
CA SER A 56 -1.97 -15.68 20.12
C SER A 56 -2.88 -16.82 19.67
N MET A 57 -2.94 -17.90 20.46
CA MET A 57 -3.56 -19.16 20.06
C MET A 57 -5.05 -19.26 20.44
N SER A 58 -5.59 -18.28 21.19
CA SER A 58 -6.97 -18.30 21.73
C SER A 58 -7.84 -17.24 21.05
N MET A 59 -7.80 -17.15 19.72
CA MET A 59 -8.52 -16.12 18.97
C MET A 59 -9.99 -16.48 18.74
N ARG A 60 -10.66 -16.90 19.83
CA ARG A 60 -12.10 -17.17 19.87
C ARG A 60 -12.73 -16.54 21.11
N THR A 61 -13.80 -15.79 20.91
CA THR A 61 -14.62 -15.23 21.98
C THR A 61 -15.90 -16.05 22.12
N VAL A 62 -16.27 -16.37 23.34
CA VAL A 62 -17.54 -17.05 23.67
C VAL A 62 -18.26 -16.20 24.71
N TRP A 63 -19.56 -16.00 24.52
CA TRP A 63 -20.41 -15.27 25.47
C TRP A 63 -21.82 -15.86 25.51
N GLN A 64 -22.58 -15.48 26.53
CA GLN A 64 -24.00 -15.83 26.68
C GLN A 64 -24.82 -14.56 26.46
N ASP A 65 -25.93 -14.68 25.73
CA ASP A 65 -26.99 -13.69 25.65
C ASP A 65 -28.37 -14.34 25.88
N ASP A 66 -29.45 -13.58 25.68
CA ASP A 66 -30.82 -14.05 25.89
C ASP A 66 -31.24 -15.20 24.94
N GLU A 67 -30.50 -15.38 23.84
CA GLU A 67 -30.74 -16.43 22.85
C GLU A 67 -29.86 -17.68 23.09
N GLY A 68 -28.93 -17.63 24.06
CA GLY A 68 -28.02 -18.73 24.41
C GLY A 68 -26.54 -18.43 24.19
N GLU A 69 -25.75 -19.49 24.09
CA GLU A 69 -24.31 -19.35 23.86
C GLU A 69 -24.02 -18.87 22.43
N LYS A 70 -23.21 -17.84 22.33
CA LYS A 70 -22.69 -17.28 21.07
C LYS A 70 -21.16 -17.40 21.05
N SER A 71 -20.59 -17.48 19.86
CA SER A 71 -19.15 -17.42 19.70
C SER A 71 -18.75 -16.74 18.41
N ASN A 72 -17.60 -16.08 18.44
CA ASN A 72 -16.94 -15.54 17.27
C ASN A 72 -15.50 -16.07 17.22
N THR A 73 -15.13 -16.69 16.10
CA THR A 73 -13.79 -17.23 15.87
C THR A 73 -13.11 -16.36 14.83
N ALA A 74 -12.00 -15.71 15.22
CA ALA A 74 -11.21 -14.91 14.31
C ALA A 74 -10.49 -15.82 13.28
N PRO A 75 -10.38 -15.42 12.02
CA PRO A 75 -9.56 -16.13 11.06
C PRO A 75 -8.09 -16.05 11.44
N LEU A 76 -7.29 -17.01 10.94
CA LEU A 76 -5.83 -16.92 11.04
C LEU A 76 -5.35 -15.57 10.51
N SER A 77 -4.53 -14.89 11.28
CA SER A 77 -3.93 -13.61 10.91
C SER A 77 -2.45 -13.59 11.26
N LEU A 78 -1.66 -12.89 10.46
CA LEU A 78 -0.25 -12.64 10.70
C LEU A 78 0.00 -11.14 10.67
N ILE A 79 0.54 -10.59 11.76
CA ILE A 79 1.00 -9.21 11.82
C ILE A 79 2.52 -9.20 11.84
N ILE A 80 3.10 -8.55 10.86
CA ILE A 80 4.55 -8.37 10.74
C ILE A 80 4.91 -6.94 11.08
N THR A 81 5.89 -6.76 11.96
CA THR A 81 6.57 -5.49 12.17
C THR A 81 7.98 -5.60 11.61
N ALA A 82 8.29 -4.77 10.62
CA ALA A 82 9.62 -4.69 10.04
C ALA A 82 10.41 -3.54 10.68
N PHE A 83 11.67 -3.77 10.99
CA PHE A 83 12.56 -2.75 11.57
C PHE A 83 13.99 -2.91 11.04
N THR A 84 14.68 -1.79 10.94
CA THR A 84 16.07 -1.73 10.48
C THR A 84 16.74 -0.47 11.00
N THR A 85 18.05 -0.38 10.85
CA THR A 85 18.80 0.86 11.05
C THR A 85 18.82 1.67 9.75
N VAL A 86 18.67 2.99 9.86
CA VAL A 86 18.71 3.93 8.74
C VAL A 86 20.09 4.60 8.71
N GLY A 87 20.75 4.58 7.58
CA GLY A 87 22.09 5.16 7.39
C GLY A 87 22.07 6.68 7.49
N ASP A 88 21.23 7.33 6.71
CA ASP A 88 21.03 8.78 6.71
C ASP A 88 19.54 9.11 6.58
N ILE A 89 18.93 9.62 7.65
CA ILE A 89 17.50 9.96 7.69
C ILE A 89 17.12 11.05 6.68
N ARG A 90 18.08 11.90 6.26
CA ARG A 90 17.81 12.99 5.30
C ARG A 90 17.54 12.48 3.87
N LYS A 91 17.91 11.23 3.60
CA LYS A 91 17.65 10.55 2.31
C LYS A 91 16.31 9.82 2.29
N THR A 92 15.57 9.83 3.40
CA THR A 92 14.26 9.17 3.45
C THR A 92 13.28 9.89 2.54
N LEU A 93 12.69 9.15 1.61
CA LEU A 93 11.60 9.63 0.78
C LEU A 93 10.30 9.66 1.57
N THR A 94 9.44 10.59 1.27
CA THR A 94 8.11 10.73 1.89
C THR A 94 7.02 10.66 0.83
N PRO A 95 5.75 10.46 1.21
CA PRO A 95 4.64 10.54 0.27
C PRO A 95 4.37 11.96 -0.24
N GLN A 96 4.96 12.99 0.36
CA GLN A 96 4.75 14.37 -0.04
C GLN A 96 5.29 14.62 -1.46
N LEU A 97 4.38 14.96 -2.38
CA LEU A 97 4.72 15.31 -3.75
C LEU A 97 5.45 16.66 -3.81
N VAL A 98 6.45 16.74 -4.65
CA VAL A 98 7.24 17.95 -4.88
C VAL A 98 6.73 18.63 -6.14
N THR A 99 6.28 19.87 -6.03
CA THR A 99 5.66 20.62 -7.14
C THR A 99 6.49 21.82 -7.64
N ASP A 100 7.62 22.10 -6.97
CA ASP A 100 8.47 23.28 -7.23
C ASP A 100 9.82 22.95 -7.91
N GLN A 101 10.04 21.70 -8.34
CA GLN A 101 11.28 21.24 -8.98
C GLN A 101 11.15 20.93 -10.48
N GLY A 102 10.15 21.52 -11.16
CA GLY A 102 9.86 21.30 -12.57
C GLY A 102 8.92 20.13 -12.82
N ASP A 103 8.79 19.75 -14.09
CA ASP A 103 7.86 18.71 -14.53
C ASP A 103 8.26 17.35 -13.95
N SER A 104 7.27 16.59 -13.51
CA SER A 104 7.44 15.26 -12.93
C SER A 104 6.29 14.34 -13.29
N GLN A 105 6.54 13.03 -13.24
CA GLN A 105 5.56 11.97 -13.48
C GLN A 105 5.40 11.12 -12.23
N LEU A 106 4.18 10.62 -12.02
CA LEU A 106 3.89 9.60 -11.01
C LEU A 106 3.85 8.24 -11.71
N LEU A 107 4.77 7.37 -11.32
CA LEU A 107 4.90 6.02 -11.86
C LEU A 107 4.42 5.02 -10.82
N LEU A 108 3.55 4.11 -11.23
CA LEU A 108 3.21 2.92 -10.46
C LEU A 108 4.24 1.82 -10.77
N ILE A 109 4.77 1.21 -9.73
CA ILE A 109 5.49 -0.05 -9.80
C ILE A 109 4.51 -1.15 -9.38
N ASP A 110 4.01 -1.94 -10.33
CA ASP A 110 3.00 -2.97 -10.12
C ASP A 110 3.61 -4.37 -10.19
N LEU A 111 3.97 -4.96 -9.05
CA LEU A 111 4.49 -6.33 -9.03
C LEU A 111 3.40 -7.39 -9.32
N GLY A 112 2.14 -7.02 -9.26
CA GLY A 112 1.02 -7.86 -9.70
C GLY A 112 0.92 -8.01 -11.21
N ARG A 113 1.61 -7.17 -11.99
CA ARG A 113 1.63 -7.21 -13.47
C ARG A 113 0.23 -7.23 -14.08
N GLY A 114 -0.65 -6.34 -13.60
CA GLY A 114 -2.01 -6.19 -14.10
C GLY A 114 -2.98 -7.32 -13.71
N LYS A 115 -2.61 -8.21 -12.78
CA LYS A 115 -3.54 -9.25 -12.28
C LYS A 115 -4.74 -8.67 -11.56
N ASN A 116 -4.57 -7.52 -10.94
CA ASN A 116 -5.66 -6.77 -10.29
C ASN A 116 -6.52 -7.64 -9.35
N ARG A 117 -5.88 -8.49 -8.53
CA ARG A 117 -6.56 -9.39 -7.59
C ARG A 117 -7.20 -8.59 -6.47
N MET A 118 -8.51 -8.77 -6.26
CA MET A 118 -9.33 -7.92 -5.40
C MET A 118 -9.76 -8.55 -4.08
N ALA A 119 -9.65 -9.89 -3.93
CA ALA A 119 -10.16 -10.57 -2.74
C ALA A 119 -9.39 -10.12 -1.49
N GLY A 120 -10.15 -9.82 -0.44
CA GLY A 120 -9.60 -9.33 0.82
C GLY A 120 -9.27 -7.84 0.86
N SER A 121 -9.32 -7.12 -0.28
CA SER A 121 -9.08 -5.68 -0.32
C SER A 121 -10.05 -4.88 0.55
N ALA A 122 -9.69 -3.65 0.93
CA ALA A 122 -10.56 -2.75 1.67
C ALA A 122 -11.90 -2.54 0.95
N LEU A 123 -11.88 -2.39 -0.39
CA LEU A 123 -13.10 -2.27 -1.18
C LEU A 123 -13.95 -3.53 -1.10
N ALA A 124 -13.35 -4.72 -1.23
CA ALA A 124 -14.06 -5.99 -1.10
C ALA A 124 -14.72 -6.14 0.29
N GLN A 125 -14.04 -5.73 1.35
CA GLN A 125 -14.58 -5.74 2.71
C GLN A 125 -15.77 -4.80 2.86
N VAL A 126 -15.71 -3.58 2.31
CA VAL A 126 -16.83 -2.60 2.35
C VAL A 126 -18.07 -3.16 1.67
N TYR A 127 -17.90 -3.83 0.54
CA TYR A 127 -19.02 -4.44 -0.19
C TYR A 127 -19.37 -5.86 0.27
N ARG A 128 -18.59 -6.45 1.22
CA ARG A 128 -18.75 -7.84 1.71
C ARG A 128 -18.61 -8.89 0.62
N GLU A 129 -17.80 -8.60 -0.39
CA GLU A 129 -17.49 -9.45 -1.55
C GLU A 129 -16.08 -10.02 -1.41
N MET A 130 -15.90 -10.98 -0.50
CA MET A 130 -14.58 -11.52 -0.12
C MET A 130 -14.08 -12.64 -1.04
N THR A 131 -14.80 -12.93 -2.13
CA THR A 131 -14.46 -14.02 -3.06
C THR A 131 -13.46 -13.61 -4.13
N GLY A 132 -12.74 -14.58 -4.70
CA GLY A 132 -11.79 -14.36 -5.79
C GLY A 132 -10.35 -14.62 -5.38
N SER A 133 -9.41 -14.17 -6.22
CA SER A 133 -7.98 -14.27 -5.96
C SER A 133 -7.48 -13.13 -5.07
N VAL A 134 -6.62 -13.46 -4.12
CA VAL A 134 -5.96 -12.48 -3.24
C VAL A 134 -4.67 -11.97 -3.89
N PRO A 135 -4.24 -10.73 -3.60
CA PRO A 135 -2.89 -10.26 -3.92
C PRO A 135 -1.82 -11.19 -3.31
N ASP A 136 -0.74 -11.40 -4.04
CA ASP A 136 0.37 -12.24 -3.58
C ASP A 136 1.69 -11.79 -4.20
N LEU A 137 2.82 -12.15 -3.58
CA LEU A 137 4.14 -12.01 -4.16
C LEU A 137 4.44 -13.25 -5.03
N ASP A 138 4.18 -13.14 -6.32
CA ASP A 138 4.36 -14.27 -7.25
C ASP A 138 5.83 -14.70 -7.44
N LYS A 139 6.76 -13.74 -7.27
CA LYS A 139 8.21 -13.97 -7.39
C LYS A 139 8.95 -13.14 -6.35
N ALA A 140 9.73 -13.80 -5.49
CA ALA A 140 10.54 -13.11 -4.49
C ALA A 140 11.56 -12.16 -5.11
N GLU A 141 12.09 -12.51 -6.28
CA GLU A 141 13.05 -11.72 -7.05
C GLU A 141 12.49 -10.35 -7.43
N ASP A 142 11.19 -10.23 -7.69
CA ASP A 142 10.54 -8.97 -8.04
C ASP A 142 10.58 -7.98 -6.85
N LEU A 143 10.40 -8.45 -5.62
CA LEU A 143 10.53 -7.61 -4.42
C LEU A 143 11.99 -7.19 -4.17
N ILE A 144 12.95 -8.08 -4.43
CA ILE A 144 14.38 -7.75 -4.38
C ILE A 144 14.72 -6.69 -5.44
N ALA A 145 14.16 -6.82 -6.64
CA ALA A 145 14.34 -5.86 -7.72
C ALA A 145 13.72 -4.50 -7.37
N LEU A 146 12.52 -4.48 -6.79
CA LEU A 146 11.88 -3.25 -6.30
C LEU A 146 12.76 -2.54 -5.25
N PHE A 147 13.27 -3.27 -4.25
CA PHE A 147 14.20 -2.72 -3.27
C PHE A 147 15.42 -2.08 -3.92
N ASN A 148 16.05 -2.80 -4.84
CA ASN A 148 17.24 -2.32 -5.55
C ASN A 148 16.95 -1.11 -6.45
N LEU A 149 15.80 -1.09 -7.12
CA LEU A 149 15.35 0.04 -7.94
C LEU A 149 15.20 1.30 -7.09
N VAL A 150 14.41 1.22 -6.01
CA VAL A 150 14.16 2.36 -5.12
C VAL A 150 15.47 2.85 -4.50
N LYS A 151 16.31 1.94 -4.01
CA LYS A 151 17.64 2.30 -3.44
C LYS A 151 18.49 3.05 -4.44
N GLN A 152 18.68 2.51 -5.64
CA GLN A 152 19.55 3.12 -6.65
C GLN A 152 18.99 4.46 -7.15
N CYS A 153 17.69 4.55 -7.41
CA CYS A 153 17.05 5.80 -7.83
C CYS A 153 17.12 6.88 -6.75
N ARG A 154 16.92 6.52 -5.48
CA ARG A 154 17.10 7.43 -4.34
C ARG A 154 18.54 7.94 -4.25
N ASP A 155 19.51 7.02 -4.28
CA ASP A 155 20.95 7.36 -4.17
C ASP A 155 21.44 8.26 -5.33
N GLN A 156 20.79 8.16 -6.50
CA GLN A 156 21.02 9.02 -7.67
C GLN A 156 20.23 10.34 -7.64
N GLY A 157 19.34 10.53 -6.65
CA GLY A 157 18.48 11.71 -6.58
C GLY A 157 17.43 11.79 -7.69
N SER A 158 17.03 10.65 -8.25
CA SER A 158 16.04 10.55 -9.32
C SER A 158 14.60 10.56 -8.81
N LEU A 159 14.38 10.19 -7.53
CA LEU A 159 13.06 10.17 -6.89
C LEU A 159 12.83 11.44 -6.10
N LEU A 160 11.61 11.97 -6.21
CA LEU A 160 11.12 13.13 -5.46
C LEU A 160 10.21 12.72 -4.31
N ALA A 161 9.36 11.71 -4.51
CA ALA A 161 8.47 11.16 -3.49
C ALA A 161 8.28 9.64 -3.68
N TYR A 162 7.80 8.98 -2.63
CA TYR A 162 7.54 7.54 -2.59
C TYR A 162 6.37 7.22 -1.66
N HIS A 163 5.48 6.35 -2.08
CA HIS A 163 4.46 5.76 -1.22
C HIS A 163 4.18 4.31 -1.62
N ASP A 164 4.09 3.41 -0.64
CA ASP A 164 3.67 2.02 -0.88
C ASP A 164 2.21 1.98 -1.36
N ARG A 165 1.88 1.11 -2.32
CA ARG A 165 0.49 0.75 -2.58
C ARG A 165 0.04 -0.22 -1.48
N SER A 166 -0.93 0.20 -0.68
CA SER A 166 -1.42 -0.53 0.48
C SER A 166 -2.96 -0.64 0.45
N ASP A 167 -3.60 -0.60 1.62
CA ASP A 167 -5.05 -0.64 1.77
C ASP A 167 -5.73 0.45 0.94
N GLY A 168 -6.76 0.07 0.17
CA GLY A 168 -7.45 0.98 -0.75
C GLY A 168 -6.79 1.16 -2.11
N GLY A 169 -5.66 0.49 -2.36
CA GLY A 169 -5.00 0.39 -3.66
C GLY A 169 -4.41 1.70 -4.18
N LEU A 170 -4.27 1.79 -5.50
CA LEU A 170 -3.68 2.94 -6.19
C LEU A 170 -4.42 4.25 -5.91
N PHE A 171 -5.76 4.21 -5.84
CA PHE A 171 -6.55 5.42 -5.60
C PHE A 171 -6.25 6.03 -4.24
N ALA A 172 -6.28 5.22 -3.16
CA ALA A 172 -5.94 5.69 -1.82
C ALA A 172 -4.51 6.20 -1.76
N THR A 173 -3.54 5.46 -2.33
CA THR A 173 -2.12 5.87 -2.40
C THR A 173 -1.95 7.27 -3.01
N LEU A 174 -2.57 7.54 -4.17
CA LEU A 174 -2.46 8.83 -4.84
C LEU A 174 -3.20 9.95 -4.08
N CYS A 175 -4.35 9.64 -3.46
CA CYS A 175 -5.05 10.56 -2.58
C CYS A 175 -4.17 10.97 -1.39
N GLU A 176 -3.56 10.01 -0.70
CA GLU A 176 -2.70 10.25 0.47
C GLU A 176 -1.46 11.08 0.10
N MET A 177 -0.86 10.82 -1.07
CA MET A 177 0.22 11.65 -1.60
C MET A 177 -0.25 13.09 -1.88
N ALA A 178 -1.44 13.26 -2.45
CA ALA A 178 -2.06 14.56 -2.69
C ALA A 178 -2.38 15.30 -1.37
N PHE A 179 -2.90 14.59 -0.36
CA PHE A 179 -3.19 15.15 0.98
C PHE A 179 -1.92 15.67 1.66
N ALA A 180 -0.83 14.88 1.63
CA ALA A 180 0.46 15.27 2.21
C ALA A 180 1.07 16.51 1.53
N SER A 181 0.69 16.78 0.30
CA SER A 181 1.31 17.79 -0.57
C SER A 181 0.47 19.03 -0.77
N HIS A 182 -0.81 18.99 -0.37
CA HIS A 182 -1.79 20.04 -0.66
C HIS A 182 -1.82 20.42 -2.16
N CYS A 183 -1.85 19.42 -3.04
CA CYS A 183 -1.96 19.61 -4.49
C CYS A 183 -2.95 18.63 -5.10
N GLY A 184 -3.45 18.93 -6.30
CA GLY A 184 -4.29 18.01 -7.05
C GLY A 184 -3.46 16.98 -7.84
N VAL A 185 -4.14 15.93 -8.29
CA VAL A 185 -3.54 14.84 -9.09
C VAL A 185 -4.49 14.43 -10.20
N ASP A 186 -3.98 14.36 -11.43
CA ASP A 186 -4.70 13.84 -12.60
C ASP A 186 -4.25 12.39 -12.87
N ILE A 187 -5.16 11.44 -12.71
CA ILE A 187 -4.94 10.00 -12.83
C ILE A 187 -5.44 9.51 -14.17
N GLN A 188 -4.61 8.77 -14.92
CA GLN A 188 -4.93 8.19 -16.22
C GLN A 188 -4.88 6.67 -16.14
N LEU A 189 -6.01 6.01 -16.44
CA LEU A 189 -6.14 4.56 -16.30
C LEU A 189 -5.93 3.77 -17.59
N GLU A 190 -5.92 4.44 -18.74
CA GLU A 190 -5.90 3.76 -20.05
C GLU A 190 -4.70 2.80 -20.20
N THR A 191 -3.53 3.20 -19.69
CA THR A 191 -2.31 2.36 -19.72
C THR A 191 -2.39 1.14 -18.79
N LEU A 192 -3.14 1.25 -17.68
CA LEU A 192 -3.32 0.16 -16.71
C LEU A 192 -4.39 -0.86 -17.13
N THR A 193 -5.29 -0.46 -18.01
CA THR A 193 -6.47 -1.26 -18.38
C THR A 193 -6.46 -1.73 -19.82
N GLU A 194 -5.37 -1.47 -20.56
CA GLU A 194 -5.27 -1.78 -22.00
C GLU A 194 -6.52 -1.29 -22.77
N ALA A 195 -7.02 -0.10 -22.42
CA ALA A 195 -8.23 0.52 -22.96
C ALA A 195 -9.56 -0.19 -22.60
N ASP A 196 -9.58 -1.20 -21.75
CA ASP A 196 -10.81 -1.80 -21.21
C ASP A 196 -11.29 -1.07 -19.94
N SER A 197 -12.29 -0.20 -20.09
CA SER A 197 -12.83 0.58 -18.99
C SER A 197 -13.48 -0.26 -17.87
N SER A 198 -13.85 -1.52 -18.13
CA SER A 198 -14.40 -2.43 -17.12
C SER A 198 -13.35 -2.78 -16.04
N LEU A 199 -12.07 -2.64 -16.36
CA LEU A 199 -10.95 -2.87 -15.44
C LEU A 199 -10.61 -1.66 -14.57
N SER A 200 -11.29 -0.51 -14.72
CA SER A 200 -10.99 0.72 -13.96
C SER A 200 -11.08 0.52 -12.44
N ILE A 201 -12.13 -0.15 -11.95
CA ILE A 201 -12.30 -0.42 -10.50
C ILE A 201 -11.20 -1.39 -10.00
N PRO A 202 -10.95 -2.55 -10.61
CA PRO A 202 -9.84 -3.39 -10.21
C PRO A 202 -8.47 -2.69 -10.27
N ALA A 203 -8.19 -1.87 -11.29
CA ALA A 203 -6.93 -1.14 -11.40
C ALA A 203 -6.73 -0.11 -10.27
N LEU A 204 -7.79 0.59 -9.85
CA LEU A 204 -7.74 1.59 -8.80
C LEU A 204 -7.65 1.00 -7.39
N PHE A 205 -8.33 -0.12 -7.14
CA PHE A 205 -8.58 -0.60 -5.78
C PHE A 205 -7.98 -1.97 -5.45
N ASN A 206 -7.21 -2.59 -6.37
CA ASN A 206 -6.43 -3.76 -5.99
C ASN A 206 -5.27 -3.37 -5.06
N GLU A 207 -4.93 -4.27 -4.15
CA GLU A 207 -3.87 -4.12 -3.17
C GLU A 207 -2.67 -5.02 -3.51
N GLU A 208 -2.39 -5.20 -4.81
CA GLU A 208 -1.19 -5.89 -5.27
C GLU A 208 0.07 -5.19 -4.76
N ILE A 209 1.12 -5.95 -4.49
CA ILE A 209 2.38 -5.39 -4.02
C ILE A 209 2.93 -4.40 -5.04
N GLY A 210 3.27 -3.21 -4.56
CA GLY A 210 3.79 -2.14 -5.41
C GLY A 210 3.99 -0.83 -4.68
N ALA A 211 4.36 0.19 -5.43
CA ALA A 211 4.56 1.53 -4.91
C ALA A 211 4.30 2.59 -5.98
N VAL A 212 3.94 3.79 -5.56
CA VAL A 212 3.94 4.98 -6.41
C VAL A 212 5.20 5.79 -6.12
N ILE A 213 5.91 6.16 -7.17
CA ILE A 213 7.09 7.02 -7.10
C ILE A 213 6.88 8.28 -7.94
N GLN A 214 7.32 9.42 -7.43
CA GLN A 214 7.41 10.65 -8.21
C GLN A 214 8.82 10.77 -8.77
N VAL A 215 8.92 10.95 -10.10
CA VAL A 215 10.16 11.01 -10.85
C VAL A 215 10.21 12.30 -11.66
N LYS A 216 11.37 12.98 -11.72
CA LYS A 216 11.56 14.13 -12.62
C LYS A 216 11.38 13.70 -14.07
N ALA A 217 10.72 14.50 -14.89
CA ALA A 217 10.39 14.15 -16.27
C ALA A 217 11.64 13.75 -17.09
N ASP A 218 12.78 14.42 -16.87
CA ASP A 218 14.06 14.11 -17.52
C ASP A 218 14.75 12.84 -17.00
N ARG A 219 14.20 12.16 -16.01
CA ARG A 219 14.72 10.94 -15.39
C ARG A 219 13.87 9.70 -15.61
N VAL A 220 12.68 9.85 -16.18
CA VAL A 220 11.73 8.74 -16.39
C VAL A 220 12.38 7.61 -17.22
N ASP A 221 12.98 7.91 -18.36
CA ASP A 221 13.63 6.92 -19.22
C ASP A 221 14.77 6.17 -18.49
N ALA A 222 15.52 6.88 -17.64
CA ALA A 222 16.61 6.28 -16.87
C ALA A 222 16.05 5.31 -15.79
N VAL A 223 14.96 5.67 -15.13
CA VAL A 223 14.28 4.81 -14.14
C VAL A 223 13.69 3.57 -14.83
N GLN A 224 13.03 3.74 -15.98
CA GLN A 224 12.49 2.62 -16.76
C GLN A 224 13.60 1.67 -17.25
N SER A 225 14.70 2.23 -17.75
CA SER A 225 15.87 1.44 -18.18
C SER A 225 16.51 0.66 -17.03
N LEU A 226 16.62 1.27 -15.85
CA LEU A 226 17.11 0.60 -14.65
C LEU A 226 16.16 -0.52 -14.23
N ALA A 227 14.85 -0.29 -14.19
CA ALA A 227 13.84 -1.30 -13.88
C ALA A 227 13.92 -2.48 -14.86
N ALA A 228 14.07 -2.20 -16.15
CA ALA A 228 14.25 -3.25 -17.18
C ALA A 228 15.51 -4.09 -16.91
N SER A 229 16.63 -3.46 -16.53
CA SER A 229 17.87 -4.15 -16.19
C SER A 229 17.77 -5.03 -14.95
N LEU A 230 16.84 -4.71 -14.04
CA LEU A 230 16.51 -5.46 -12.82
C LEU A 230 15.43 -6.53 -13.05
N GLY A 231 14.87 -6.63 -14.25
CA GLY A 231 13.85 -7.63 -14.62
C GLY A 231 12.41 -7.25 -14.28
N ILE A 232 12.14 -6.00 -13.90
CA ILE A 232 10.81 -5.47 -13.57
C ILE A 232 10.42 -4.25 -14.45
N GLY A 233 10.97 -4.16 -15.66
CA GLY A 233 10.63 -3.07 -16.58
C GLY A 233 9.16 -3.07 -17.02
N ASP A 234 8.55 -4.23 -17.10
CA ASP A 234 7.13 -4.44 -17.39
C ASP A 234 6.20 -4.10 -16.20
N CYS A 235 6.77 -3.85 -15.03
CA CYS A 235 6.02 -3.43 -13.84
C CYS A 235 5.87 -1.92 -13.72
N ILE A 236 6.56 -1.10 -14.55
CA ILE A 236 6.55 0.36 -14.45
C ILE A 236 5.51 0.95 -15.39
N VAL A 237 4.56 1.68 -14.84
CA VAL A 237 3.47 2.32 -15.61
C VAL A 237 3.34 3.78 -15.18
N GLU A 238 3.28 4.70 -16.15
CA GLU A 238 2.92 6.09 -15.90
C GLU A 238 1.42 6.18 -15.62
N VAL A 239 1.06 6.71 -14.45
CA VAL A 239 -0.33 6.65 -13.97
C VAL A 239 -0.93 8.01 -13.65
N ALA A 240 -0.10 9.01 -13.33
CA ALA A 240 -0.64 10.30 -12.91
C ALA A 240 0.40 11.42 -13.00
N MET A 241 -0.07 12.65 -12.90
CA MET A 241 0.73 13.86 -12.72
C MET A 241 0.07 14.82 -11.74
N THR A 242 0.86 15.70 -11.13
CA THR A 242 0.32 16.76 -10.26
C THR A 242 -0.38 17.84 -11.06
N ASN A 243 -1.42 18.43 -10.49
CA ASN A 243 -2.10 19.61 -11.05
C ASN A 243 -2.22 20.74 -10.03
N SER A 244 -2.55 21.94 -10.51
CA SER A 244 -2.72 23.14 -9.69
C SER A 244 -4.17 23.41 -9.31
N SER A 245 -5.11 22.56 -9.70
CA SER A 245 -6.55 22.78 -9.47
C SER A 245 -7.00 22.37 -8.06
N ASP A 246 -6.12 21.73 -7.29
CA ASP A 246 -6.42 21.11 -5.98
C ASP A 246 -7.57 20.07 -6.06
N CYS A 247 -7.72 19.46 -7.24
CA CYS A 247 -8.68 18.39 -7.48
C CYS A 247 -7.95 17.05 -7.73
N ILE A 248 -8.59 15.96 -7.35
CA ILE A 248 -8.17 14.61 -7.72
C ILE A 248 -9.13 14.15 -8.82
N THR A 249 -8.59 13.99 -10.02
CA THR A 249 -9.35 13.62 -11.21
C THR A 249 -8.91 12.25 -11.71
N VAL A 250 -9.86 11.38 -12.02
CA VAL A 250 -9.63 10.07 -12.61
C VAL A 250 -10.23 10.02 -13.99
N CYS A 251 -9.42 9.74 -14.99
CA CYS A 251 -9.84 9.61 -16.38
C CYS A 251 -9.49 8.23 -16.96
N HIS A 252 -10.33 7.76 -17.88
CA HIS A 252 -10.05 6.65 -18.76
C HIS A 252 -10.10 7.16 -20.20
N GLY A 253 -8.95 7.35 -20.84
CA GLY A 253 -8.86 8.08 -22.09
C GLY A 253 -9.41 9.50 -21.97
N SER A 254 -10.39 9.86 -22.77
CA SER A 254 -11.06 11.17 -22.72
C SER A 254 -12.26 11.23 -21.76
N GLN A 255 -12.62 10.12 -21.13
CA GLN A 255 -13.76 10.06 -20.21
C GLN A 255 -13.31 10.35 -18.78
N GLU A 256 -13.85 11.40 -18.17
CA GLU A 256 -13.74 11.65 -16.75
C GLU A 256 -14.65 10.67 -15.98
N LEU A 257 -14.07 9.89 -15.08
CA LEU A 257 -14.79 8.95 -14.22
C LEU A 257 -15.09 9.55 -12.85
N LEU A 258 -14.18 10.38 -12.35
CA LEU A 258 -14.28 11.02 -11.05
C LEU A 258 -13.52 12.35 -11.08
N SER A 259 -14.09 13.37 -10.43
CA SER A 259 -13.38 14.61 -10.10
C SER A 259 -13.90 15.14 -8.77
N HIS A 260 -13.02 15.25 -7.80
CA HIS A 260 -13.34 15.76 -6.46
C HIS A 260 -12.24 16.65 -5.92
N SER A 261 -12.65 17.65 -5.10
CA SER A 261 -11.72 18.44 -4.32
C SER A 261 -10.86 17.56 -3.42
N ARG A 262 -9.55 17.80 -3.38
CA ARG A 262 -8.62 17.14 -2.45
C ARG A 262 -9.10 17.31 -1.00
N ILE A 263 -9.59 18.51 -0.65
CA ILE A 263 -10.07 18.84 0.70
C ILE A 263 -11.24 17.92 1.10
N ASP A 264 -12.22 17.73 0.21
CA ASP A 264 -13.39 16.90 0.50
C ASP A 264 -12.98 15.42 0.68
N LEU A 265 -12.10 14.91 -0.18
CA LEU A 265 -11.59 13.55 -0.05
C LEU A 265 -10.76 13.38 1.23
N GLN A 266 -9.91 14.35 1.58
CA GLN A 266 -9.12 14.32 2.81
C GLN A 266 -10.01 14.38 4.06
N ARG A 267 -11.08 15.16 4.04
CA ARG A 267 -12.07 15.16 5.12
C ARG A 267 -12.79 13.83 5.28
N ILE A 268 -13.18 13.20 4.17
CA ILE A 268 -13.76 11.84 4.19
C ILE A 268 -12.77 10.84 4.77
N TRP A 269 -11.50 10.88 4.33
CA TRP A 269 -10.43 10.01 4.82
C TRP A 269 -10.17 10.19 6.32
N SER A 270 -10.19 11.43 6.81
CA SER A 270 -9.92 11.77 8.22
C SER A 270 -11.14 11.58 9.13
N ALA A 271 -12.36 11.46 8.59
CA ALA A 271 -13.60 11.53 9.39
C ALA A 271 -13.68 10.45 10.48
N THR A 272 -13.27 9.22 10.18
CA THR A 272 -13.29 8.12 11.16
C THR A 272 -12.37 8.41 12.34
N SER A 273 -11.13 8.85 12.06
CA SER A 273 -10.17 9.23 13.09
C SER A 273 -10.67 10.41 13.94
N TYR A 274 -11.24 11.43 13.30
CA TYR A 274 -11.86 12.56 13.97
C TYR A 274 -12.98 12.13 14.94
N HIS A 275 -13.90 11.27 14.49
CA HIS A 275 -14.97 10.78 15.36
C HIS A 275 -14.43 9.94 16.52
N MET A 276 -13.44 9.10 16.30
CA MET A 276 -12.81 8.31 17.35
C MET A 276 -12.08 9.19 18.38
N GLN A 277 -11.33 10.20 17.93
CA GLN A 277 -10.66 11.17 18.79
C GLN A 277 -11.67 11.98 19.61
N SER A 278 -12.77 12.41 19.00
CA SER A 278 -13.82 13.17 19.69
C SER A 278 -14.48 12.39 20.83
N LEU A 279 -14.52 11.04 20.75
CA LEU A 279 -15.05 10.17 21.80
C LEU A 279 -14.04 9.89 22.91
N ARG A 280 -12.75 9.84 22.59
CA ARG A 280 -11.68 9.42 23.50
C ARG A 280 -10.95 10.59 24.15
N ASP A 281 -10.68 11.64 23.35
CA ASP A 281 -9.81 12.75 23.72
C ASP A 281 -10.63 14.05 23.97
N ASN A 282 -9.98 15.21 23.92
CA ASN A 282 -10.70 16.48 23.98
C ASN A 282 -11.42 16.75 22.64
N SER A 283 -12.75 16.78 22.66
CA SER A 283 -13.58 16.93 21.46
C SER A 283 -13.38 18.27 20.73
N ASP A 284 -13.03 19.35 21.47
CA ASP A 284 -12.79 20.66 20.86
C ASP A 284 -11.46 20.65 20.10
N CYS A 285 -10.40 20.07 20.65
CA CYS A 285 -9.12 19.91 19.97
C CYS A 285 -9.25 19.01 18.73
N ALA A 286 -10.00 17.89 18.83
CA ALA A 286 -10.25 17.02 17.69
C ALA A 286 -10.99 17.75 16.55
N ARG A 287 -11.95 18.60 16.89
CA ARG A 287 -12.67 19.43 15.93
C ARG A 287 -11.76 20.47 15.29
N GLU A 288 -10.94 21.18 16.08
CA GLU A 288 -9.99 22.18 15.57
C GLU A 288 -9.00 21.56 14.57
N GLU A 289 -8.48 20.37 14.86
CA GLU A 289 -7.60 19.63 13.95
C GLU A 289 -8.31 19.29 12.63
N TYR A 290 -9.54 18.75 12.72
CA TYR A 290 -10.32 18.38 11.54
C TYR A 290 -10.71 19.59 10.68
N ASP A 291 -11.05 20.72 11.32
CA ASP A 291 -11.44 21.97 10.63
C ASP A 291 -10.25 22.66 9.92
N GLN A 292 -9.00 22.28 10.26
CA GLN A 292 -7.79 22.77 9.59
C GLN A 292 -7.49 22.04 8.28
N ILE A 293 -8.28 21.04 7.89
CA ILE A 293 -8.19 20.44 6.55
C ILE A 293 -8.75 21.43 5.53
N LEU A 294 -7.84 22.17 4.87
CA LEU A 294 -8.11 23.26 3.94
C LEU A 294 -7.43 23.02 2.59
#